data_c9e6d34fb641f190a8f4658148e0569d
#
_entry.id   c9e6d34fb641f190a8f4658148e0569d
#
_cell.length_a   1.000
_cell.length_b   1.000
_cell.length_c   1.000
_cell.angle_alpha   90.00
_cell.angle_beta   90.00
_cell.angle_gamma   90.00
#
_symmetry.space_group_name_H-M   'P 1'
#
loop_
_entity.id
_entity.type
_entity.pdbx_description
1 polymer ?
#
loop_
_entity_poly.entity_id
_entity_poly.type
_entity_poly.pdbx_seq_one_letter_code
_entity_poly.pdbx_strand_id
1 'polypeptide(L)'
;MGNPNVGKSVIFSRLTGIEVVSANYPGTTIEYTEGRMKLGEDMATLIDPPGVYSLEPTSKVEEVTGHILEQGADVVVNVIDSTNLERNLNLTLQILERGLPTVVALNLWDVATRKGIEIDTAVLAEELGVDVIPTVAVSGQGIYDLVEAIGKAKTPPPVHFESSDQRWARIGEIAEKSQKVLHRHPSLFDRLEDISLKPLTGIPIALLLLYLSFSLVIEVGETLQLKVTDPLFIAYSNFITDLVQRHISSELLREILIGSSPELLKSFGILTTGLYIPLGIVLPFLIPFYLLLGILEDIGYLPRLSVILDAFMHRIGL
;
A
#
# COMPACT_ATOMS: atom_id res chain seq x y z
N MET A 1 -9.90 -12.17 7.63
CA MET A 1 -9.33 -13.28 6.80
C MET A 1 -9.29 -12.83 5.35
N GLY A 2 -8.47 -13.43 4.51
CA GLY A 2 -8.43 -13.14 3.06
C GLY A 2 -7.08 -13.47 2.43
N ASN A 3 -7.04 -13.50 1.12
CA ASN A 3 -5.82 -13.74 0.35
C ASN A 3 -4.80 -12.60 0.58
N PRO A 4 -3.50 -12.82 0.31
CA PRO A 4 -2.54 -11.74 0.27
C PRO A 4 -2.94 -10.64 -0.74
N ASN A 5 -2.68 -9.37 -0.40
CA ASN A 5 -2.89 -8.19 -1.25
C ASN A 5 -4.35 -7.85 -1.64
N VAL A 6 -5.34 -8.41 -0.98
CA VAL A 6 -6.77 -8.07 -1.19
C VAL A 6 -7.22 -6.79 -0.46
N GLY A 7 -6.31 -6.12 0.23
CA GLY A 7 -6.63 -4.93 1.04
C GLY A 7 -7.13 -5.22 2.45
N LYS A 8 -6.87 -6.43 2.97
CA LYS A 8 -7.27 -6.90 4.30
C LYS A 8 -6.85 -5.91 5.41
N SER A 9 -5.57 -5.53 5.48
CA SER A 9 -5.04 -4.63 6.51
C SER A 9 -5.58 -3.20 6.40
N VAL A 10 -5.98 -2.76 5.20
CA VAL A 10 -6.65 -1.46 5.02
C VAL A 10 -8.06 -1.50 5.60
N ILE A 11 -8.82 -2.57 5.35
CA ILE A 11 -10.14 -2.78 5.96
C ILE A 11 -10.00 -2.88 7.48
N PHE A 12 -9.02 -3.64 7.97
CA PHE A 12 -8.74 -3.76 9.39
C PHE A 12 -8.49 -2.38 10.04
N SER A 13 -7.62 -1.55 9.47
CA SER A 13 -7.35 -0.20 9.96
C SER A 13 -8.59 0.71 9.94
N ARG A 14 -9.47 0.55 8.95
CA ARG A 14 -10.73 1.30 8.87
C ARG A 14 -11.73 0.88 9.95
N LEU A 15 -11.75 -0.38 10.33
CA LEU A 15 -12.64 -0.92 11.35
C LEU A 15 -12.16 -0.63 12.78
N THR A 16 -10.83 -0.67 13.03
CA THR A 16 -10.25 -0.56 14.39
C THR A 16 -9.79 0.85 14.75
N GLY A 17 -9.56 1.74 13.79
CA GLY A 17 -8.99 3.06 14.05
C GLY A 17 -7.51 3.00 14.43
N ILE A 18 -7.10 3.75 15.47
CA ILE A 18 -5.67 4.01 15.79
C ILE A 18 -5.07 2.99 16.78
N GLU A 19 -5.88 2.29 17.56
CA GLU A 19 -5.39 1.36 18.59
C GLU A 19 -5.20 -0.06 18.01
N VAL A 20 -3.98 -0.33 17.59
CA VAL A 20 -3.60 -1.61 16.97
C VAL A 20 -2.36 -2.15 17.66
N VAL A 21 -2.39 -3.41 18.06
CA VAL A 21 -1.26 -4.12 18.68
C VAL A 21 -0.82 -5.25 17.76
N SER A 22 0.46 -5.27 17.40
CA SER A 22 1.06 -6.40 16.67
C SER A 22 1.63 -7.39 17.69
N ALA A 23 1.33 -8.67 17.50
CA ALA A 23 1.79 -9.77 18.36
C ALA A 23 2.25 -10.95 17.50
N ASN A 24 3.17 -11.74 18.04
CA ASN A 24 3.56 -13.01 17.42
C ASN A 24 2.67 -14.14 17.93
N TYR A 25 2.27 -15.04 17.03
CA TYR A 25 1.55 -16.25 17.46
C TYR A 25 2.46 -17.12 18.31
N PRO A 26 2.00 -17.62 19.47
CA PRO A 26 2.81 -18.35 20.42
C PRO A 26 3.63 -19.49 19.79
N GLY A 27 4.95 -19.48 20.00
CA GLY A 27 5.87 -20.48 19.47
C GLY A 27 6.26 -20.32 17.99
N THR A 28 5.93 -19.19 17.36
CA THR A 28 6.27 -18.90 15.96
C THR A 28 6.80 -17.48 15.79
N THR A 29 7.36 -17.19 14.59
CA THR A 29 7.72 -15.82 14.16
C THR A 29 6.60 -15.18 13.33
N ILE A 30 5.41 -15.79 13.29
CA ILE A 30 4.29 -15.32 12.49
C ILE A 30 3.55 -14.25 13.28
N GLU A 31 3.49 -13.05 12.69
CA GLU A 31 2.82 -11.90 13.28
C GLU A 31 1.34 -11.87 12.89
N TYR A 32 0.51 -11.48 13.83
CA TYR A 32 -0.87 -11.11 13.61
C TYR A 32 -1.15 -9.77 14.30
N THR A 33 -2.21 -9.11 13.91
CA THR A 33 -2.55 -7.81 14.44
C THR A 33 -3.90 -7.87 15.13
N GLU A 34 -3.97 -7.30 16.35
CA GLU A 34 -5.22 -7.16 17.10
C GLU A 34 -5.61 -5.70 17.22
N GLY A 35 -6.90 -5.44 17.14
CA GLY A 35 -7.47 -4.11 17.33
C GLY A 35 -8.87 -4.20 17.92
N ARG A 36 -9.38 -3.07 18.37
CA ARG A 36 -10.74 -2.96 18.91
C ARG A 36 -11.63 -2.19 17.95
N MET A 37 -12.84 -2.67 17.74
CA MET A 37 -13.86 -1.97 16.97
C MET A 37 -15.15 -1.85 17.76
N LYS A 38 -15.91 -0.79 17.51
CA LYS A 38 -17.23 -0.61 18.08
C LYS A 38 -18.26 -1.33 17.19
N LEU A 39 -19.01 -2.25 17.78
CA LEU A 39 -20.08 -3.00 17.11
C LEU A 39 -21.41 -2.77 17.85
N GLY A 40 -22.20 -1.82 17.38
CA GLY A 40 -23.37 -1.36 18.10
C GLY A 40 -23.01 -0.65 19.41
N GLU A 41 -23.49 -1.19 20.56
CA GLU A 41 -23.14 -0.70 21.89
C GLU A 41 -21.93 -1.42 22.50
N ASP A 42 -21.51 -2.55 21.92
CA ASP A 42 -20.43 -3.39 22.42
C ASP A 42 -19.08 -3.09 21.75
N MET A 43 -18.00 -3.52 22.41
CA MET A 43 -16.63 -3.50 21.87
C MET A 43 -16.24 -4.91 21.44
N ALA A 44 -15.91 -5.07 20.15
CA ALA A 44 -15.39 -6.33 19.61
C ALA A 44 -13.86 -6.26 19.44
N THR A 45 -13.20 -7.39 19.65
CA THR A 45 -11.78 -7.57 19.31
C THR A 45 -11.68 -8.08 17.88
N LEU A 46 -10.97 -7.38 17.03
CA LEU A 46 -10.71 -7.75 15.65
C LEU A 46 -9.29 -8.29 15.53
N ILE A 47 -9.15 -9.47 14.91
CA ILE A 47 -7.85 -10.12 14.68
C ILE A 47 -7.58 -10.13 13.18
N ASP A 48 -6.44 -9.59 12.75
CA ASP A 48 -5.94 -9.63 11.38
C ASP A 48 -4.83 -10.68 11.24
N PRO A 49 -5.14 -11.94 10.89
CA PRO A 49 -4.14 -12.96 10.64
C PRO A 49 -3.43 -12.73 9.32
N PRO A 50 -2.27 -13.36 9.08
CA PRO A 50 -1.60 -13.33 7.80
C PRO A 50 -2.52 -13.73 6.66
N GLY A 51 -2.32 -13.14 5.48
CA GLY A 51 -3.06 -13.52 4.28
C GLY A 51 -2.66 -14.92 3.79
N VAL A 52 -3.64 -15.76 3.49
CA VAL A 52 -3.45 -17.13 2.99
C VAL A 52 -4.32 -17.38 1.77
N TYR A 53 -3.91 -18.30 0.92
CA TYR A 53 -4.70 -18.70 -0.25
C TYR A 53 -5.61 -19.91 0.04
N SER A 54 -5.30 -20.65 1.10
CA SER A 54 -6.00 -21.86 1.51
C SER A 54 -5.88 -22.03 3.02
N LEU A 55 -6.79 -22.77 3.63
CA LEU A 55 -6.71 -23.24 5.02
C LEU A 55 -6.15 -24.66 5.13
N GLU A 56 -5.74 -25.27 4.03
CA GLU A 56 -5.02 -26.53 4.03
C GLU A 56 -3.60 -26.29 4.56
N PRO A 57 -3.13 -27.06 5.57
CA PRO A 57 -1.89 -26.78 6.28
C PRO A 57 -0.64 -27.17 5.46
N THR A 58 -0.41 -26.48 4.34
CA THR A 58 0.77 -26.70 3.49
C THR A 58 1.96 -25.85 3.93
N SER A 59 1.71 -24.80 4.70
CA SER A 59 2.72 -23.91 5.27
C SER A 59 2.41 -23.58 6.74
N LYS A 60 3.44 -23.14 7.50
CA LYS A 60 3.25 -22.67 8.88
C LYS A 60 2.26 -21.52 9.00
N VAL A 61 2.17 -20.67 7.97
CA VAL A 61 1.25 -19.52 7.95
C VAL A 61 -0.20 -20.01 7.86
N GLU A 62 -0.47 -20.98 7.00
CA GLU A 62 -1.79 -21.58 6.84
C GLU A 62 -2.22 -22.36 8.09
N GLU A 63 -1.28 -23.08 8.71
CA GLU A 63 -1.50 -23.78 9.99
C GLU A 63 -1.89 -22.79 11.11
N VAL A 64 -1.13 -21.71 11.29
CA VAL A 64 -1.41 -20.67 12.30
C VAL A 64 -2.74 -20.00 12.03
N THR A 65 -3.02 -19.66 10.77
CA THR A 65 -4.28 -19.04 10.38
C THR A 65 -5.48 -19.97 10.63
N GLY A 66 -5.33 -21.26 10.37
CA GLY A 66 -6.32 -22.29 10.72
C GLY A 66 -6.57 -22.38 12.23
N HIS A 67 -5.51 -22.40 13.04
CA HIS A 67 -5.61 -22.43 14.49
C HIS A 67 -6.28 -21.18 15.08
N ILE A 68 -6.04 -19.99 14.54
CA ILE A 68 -6.73 -18.77 14.96
C ILE A 68 -8.25 -18.90 14.78
N LEU A 69 -8.70 -19.50 13.68
CA LEU A 69 -10.13 -19.78 13.47
C LEU A 69 -10.68 -20.83 14.46
N GLU A 70 -9.89 -21.86 14.79
CA GLU A 70 -10.29 -22.94 15.69
C GLU A 70 -10.37 -22.50 17.16
N GLN A 71 -9.67 -21.43 17.54
CA GLN A 71 -9.75 -20.86 18.90
C GLN A 71 -11.10 -20.20 19.21
N GLY A 72 -11.98 -20.07 18.21
CA GLY A 72 -13.35 -19.59 18.36
C GLY A 72 -13.50 -18.13 17.95
N ALA A 73 -13.72 -17.90 16.66
CA ALA A 73 -14.17 -16.61 16.15
C ALA A 73 -15.72 -16.56 16.19
N ASP A 74 -16.28 -15.48 16.73
CA ASP A 74 -17.73 -15.28 16.71
C ASP A 74 -18.23 -14.96 15.31
N VAL A 75 -17.44 -14.18 14.54
CA VAL A 75 -17.71 -13.80 13.15
C VAL A 75 -16.42 -13.74 12.35
N VAL A 76 -16.46 -14.23 11.12
CA VAL A 76 -15.35 -14.11 10.16
C VAL A 76 -15.67 -13.06 9.11
N VAL A 77 -14.85 -12.02 9.02
CA VAL A 77 -14.87 -11.10 7.90
C VAL A 77 -13.89 -11.60 6.85
N ASN A 78 -14.40 -12.11 5.73
CA ASN A 78 -13.58 -12.60 4.64
C ASN A 78 -13.44 -11.53 3.56
N VAL A 79 -12.24 -11.00 3.38
CA VAL A 79 -11.91 -9.97 2.39
C VAL A 79 -11.48 -10.62 1.09
N ILE A 80 -12.20 -10.33 0.02
CA ILE A 80 -11.92 -10.87 -1.32
C ILE A 80 -11.69 -9.75 -2.34
N ASP A 81 -10.86 -10.02 -3.32
CA ASP A 81 -10.55 -9.11 -4.43
C ASP A 81 -11.59 -9.28 -5.53
N SER A 82 -12.39 -8.24 -5.77
CA SER A 82 -13.42 -8.19 -6.82
C SER A 82 -12.85 -8.40 -8.23
N THR A 83 -11.56 -8.15 -8.44
CA THR A 83 -10.92 -8.32 -9.75
C THR A 83 -10.49 -9.75 -10.04
N ASN A 84 -10.46 -10.62 -8.99
CA ASN A 84 -10.01 -12.01 -9.06
C ASN A 84 -10.94 -12.94 -8.25
N LEU A 85 -12.23 -12.90 -8.56
CA LEU A 85 -13.26 -13.56 -7.77
C LEU A 85 -12.99 -15.07 -7.60
N GLU A 86 -12.77 -15.80 -8.70
CA GLU A 86 -12.56 -17.26 -8.66
C GLU A 86 -11.43 -17.67 -7.72
N ARG A 87 -10.29 -16.99 -7.77
CA ARG A 87 -9.13 -17.31 -6.94
C ARG A 87 -9.43 -17.11 -5.45
N ASN A 88 -10.20 -16.09 -5.13
CA ASN A 88 -10.54 -15.75 -3.75
C ASN A 88 -11.63 -16.66 -3.19
N LEU A 89 -12.54 -17.13 -4.02
CA LEU A 89 -13.61 -18.04 -3.61
C LEU A 89 -13.09 -19.37 -3.06
N ASN A 90 -11.89 -19.82 -3.41
CA ASN A 90 -11.31 -21.04 -2.83
C ASN A 90 -11.16 -20.94 -1.31
N LEU A 91 -10.58 -19.86 -0.82
CA LEU A 91 -10.47 -19.61 0.63
C LEU A 91 -11.87 -19.36 1.25
N THR A 92 -12.72 -18.63 0.54
CA THR A 92 -14.09 -18.35 0.98
C THR A 92 -14.87 -19.64 1.28
N LEU A 93 -14.89 -20.57 0.33
CA LEU A 93 -15.61 -21.84 0.52
C LEU A 93 -15.01 -22.68 1.65
N GLN A 94 -13.70 -22.68 1.85
CA GLN A 94 -13.06 -23.35 2.99
C GLN A 94 -13.44 -22.73 4.35
N ILE A 95 -13.64 -21.40 4.40
CA ILE A 95 -14.15 -20.73 5.61
C ILE A 95 -15.61 -21.14 5.85
N LEU A 96 -16.44 -21.17 4.81
CA LEU A 96 -17.86 -21.55 4.93
C LEU A 96 -18.03 -23.02 5.35
N GLU A 97 -17.14 -23.93 4.90
CA GLU A 97 -17.14 -25.34 5.37
C GLU A 97 -16.97 -25.47 6.87
N ARG A 98 -16.34 -24.48 7.54
CA ARG A 98 -16.18 -24.49 9.00
C ARG A 98 -17.43 -24.07 9.76
N GLY A 99 -18.48 -23.61 9.07
CA GLY A 99 -19.78 -23.28 9.66
C GLY A 99 -19.76 -22.06 10.58
N LEU A 100 -18.74 -21.18 10.46
CA LEU A 100 -18.67 -19.96 11.27
C LEU A 100 -19.52 -18.85 10.64
N PRO A 101 -20.17 -18.00 11.46
CA PRO A 101 -20.84 -16.80 10.95
C PRO A 101 -19.87 -15.98 10.14
N THR A 102 -20.22 -15.69 8.88
CA THR A 102 -19.27 -15.08 7.93
C THR A 102 -19.93 -13.92 7.18
N VAL A 103 -19.15 -12.87 6.94
CA VAL A 103 -19.49 -11.76 6.03
C VAL A 103 -18.37 -11.62 5.02
N VAL A 104 -18.72 -11.45 3.76
CA VAL A 104 -17.78 -11.24 2.67
C VAL A 104 -17.66 -9.75 2.37
N ALA A 105 -16.45 -9.20 2.53
CA ALA A 105 -16.10 -7.87 2.06
C ALA A 105 -15.49 -7.95 0.65
N LEU A 106 -16.27 -7.59 -0.35
CA LEU A 106 -15.89 -7.61 -1.76
C LEU A 106 -15.13 -6.32 -2.09
N ASN A 107 -13.82 -6.32 -1.83
CA ASN A 107 -12.96 -5.15 -1.92
C ASN A 107 -12.42 -4.89 -3.33
N LEU A 108 -11.79 -3.73 -3.54
CA LEU A 108 -11.33 -3.25 -4.86
C LEU A 108 -12.48 -3.11 -5.87
N TRP A 109 -13.68 -2.80 -5.36
CA TRP A 109 -14.89 -2.68 -6.16
C TRP A 109 -14.77 -1.64 -7.28
N ASP A 110 -14.13 -0.52 -6.99
CA ASP A 110 -13.84 0.53 -7.97
C ASP A 110 -12.91 0.07 -9.09
N VAL A 111 -11.92 -0.79 -8.76
CA VAL A 111 -11.00 -1.37 -9.74
C VAL A 111 -11.72 -2.38 -10.65
N ALA A 112 -12.55 -3.24 -10.07
CA ALA A 112 -13.36 -4.20 -10.82
C ALA A 112 -14.30 -3.46 -11.81
N THR A 113 -15.00 -2.43 -11.34
CA THR A 113 -15.88 -1.61 -12.18
C THR A 113 -15.11 -0.92 -13.30
N ARG A 114 -13.92 -0.38 -13.01
CA ARG A 114 -13.04 0.21 -14.04
C ARG A 114 -12.56 -0.80 -15.07
N LYS A 115 -12.29 -2.04 -14.65
CA LYS A 115 -11.89 -3.14 -15.55
C LYS A 115 -13.09 -3.74 -16.33
N GLY A 116 -14.31 -3.26 -16.11
CA GLY A 116 -15.51 -3.80 -16.77
C GLY A 116 -15.94 -5.16 -16.21
N ILE A 117 -15.56 -5.46 -14.98
CA ILE A 117 -16.02 -6.63 -14.25
C ILE A 117 -17.29 -6.24 -13.49
N GLU A 118 -18.40 -6.80 -13.87
CA GLU A 118 -19.69 -6.64 -13.18
C GLU A 118 -19.94 -7.87 -12.34
N ILE A 119 -20.15 -7.67 -11.04
CA ILE A 119 -20.48 -8.74 -10.09
C ILE A 119 -21.86 -8.45 -9.51
N ASP A 120 -22.76 -9.40 -9.65
CA ASP A 120 -24.08 -9.36 -9.00
C ASP A 120 -23.91 -9.83 -7.55
N THR A 121 -23.86 -8.86 -6.64
CA THR A 121 -23.65 -9.12 -5.21
C THR A 121 -24.81 -9.87 -4.56
N ALA A 122 -26.05 -9.72 -5.09
CA ALA A 122 -27.20 -10.44 -4.58
C ALA A 122 -27.14 -11.92 -4.96
N VAL A 123 -26.82 -12.23 -6.21
CA VAL A 123 -26.59 -13.61 -6.67
C VAL A 123 -25.43 -14.24 -5.93
N LEU A 124 -24.33 -13.50 -5.76
CA LEU A 124 -23.17 -14.01 -5.02
C LEU A 124 -23.48 -14.30 -3.56
N ALA A 125 -24.26 -13.44 -2.90
CA ALA A 125 -24.72 -13.65 -1.52
C ALA A 125 -25.65 -14.87 -1.40
N GLU A 126 -26.52 -15.07 -2.37
CA GLU A 126 -27.42 -16.26 -2.43
C GLU A 126 -26.61 -17.55 -2.62
N GLU A 127 -25.66 -17.58 -3.56
CA GLU A 127 -24.83 -18.75 -3.84
C GLU A 127 -23.88 -19.12 -2.68
N LEU A 128 -23.43 -18.13 -1.89
CA LEU A 128 -22.57 -18.33 -0.71
C LEU A 128 -23.37 -18.53 0.60
N GLY A 129 -24.64 -18.10 0.62
CA GLY A 129 -25.49 -18.13 1.82
C GLY A 129 -25.07 -17.16 2.91
N VAL A 130 -24.30 -16.12 2.59
CA VAL A 130 -23.83 -15.09 3.53
C VAL A 130 -23.89 -13.70 2.89
N ASP A 131 -23.88 -12.67 3.73
CA ASP A 131 -23.90 -11.29 3.22
C ASP A 131 -22.61 -10.93 2.48
N VAL A 132 -22.74 -10.29 1.32
CA VAL A 132 -21.64 -9.83 0.47
C VAL A 132 -21.71 -8.32 0.32
N ILE A 133 -20.73 -7.61 0.84
CA ILE A 133 -20.69 -6.15 0.89
C ILE A 133 -19.62 -5.61 -0.03
N PRO A 134 -19.95 -4.87 -1.09
CA PRO A 134 -18.95 -4.21 -1.94
C PRO A 134 -18.25 -3.09 -1.17
N THR A 135 -16.91 -3.09 -1.21
CA THR A 135 -16.10 -2.13 -0.47
C THR A 135 -15.00 -1.53 -1.32
N VAL A 136 -14.65 -0.27 -1.02
CA VAL A 136 -13.43 0.38 -1.48
C VAL A 136 -12.69 0.85 -0.22
N ALA A 137 -11.83 0.00 0.31
CA ALA A 137 -11.19 0.20 1.60
C ALA A 137 -10.42 1.53 1.69
N VAL A 138 -9.76 1.96 0.61
CA VAL A 138 -8.98 3.20 0.56
C VAL A 138 -9.87 4.43 0.77
N SER A 139 -11.02 4.51 0.10
CA SER A 139 -11.97 5.63 0.25
C SER A 139 -12.89 5.49 1.46
N GLY A 140 -13.03 4.29 2.03
CA GLY A 140 -13.98 3.98 3.10
C GLY A 140 -15.39 3.66 2.62
N GLN A 141 -15.63 3.59 1.31
CA GLN A 141 -16.92 3.21 0.76
C GLN A 141 -17.30 1.78 1.17
N GLY A 142 -18.55 1.57 1.61
CA GLY A 142 -19.07 0.27 2.03
C GLY A 142 -18.63 -0.19 3.43
N ILE A 143 -17.76 0.56 4.13
CA ILE A 143 -17.28 0.18 5.48
C ILE A 143 -18.42 0.24 6.51
N TYR A 144 -19.31 1.22 6.41
CA TYR A 144 -20.46 1.31 7.30
C TYR A 144 -21.40 0.11 7.14
N ASP A 145 -21.72 -0.25 5.90
CA ASP A 145 -22.56 -1.39 5.57
C ASP A 145 -21.91 -2.71 6.01
N LEU A 146 -20.59 -2.81 5.91
CA LEU A 146 -19.82 -3.95 6.40
C LEU A 146 -19.93 -4.09 7.92
N VAL A 147 -19.81 -3.00 8.68
CA VAL A 147 -19.98 -3.03 10.15
C VAL A 147 -21.39 -3.48 10.54
N GLU A 148 -22.42 -2.99 9.84
CA GLU A 148 -23.79 -3.40 10.06
C GLU A 148 -24.02 -4.89 9.76
N ALA A 149 -23.43 -5.39 8.65
CA ALA A 149 -23.49 -6.80 8.27
C ALA A 149 -22.74 -7.70 9.29
N ILE A 150 -21.61 -7.27 9.83
CA ILE A 150 -20.89 -8.00 10.89
C ILE A 150 -21.79 -8.22 12.11
N GLY A 151 -22.55 -7.18 12.54
CA GLY A 151 -23.48 -7.30 13.66
C GLY A 151 -24.68 -8.22 13.42
N LYS A 152 -24.94 -8.56 12.17
CA LYS A 152 -26.05 -9.44 11.73
C LYS A 152 -25.57 -10.72 11.07
N ALA A 153 -24.29 -11.02 11.17
CA ALA A 153 -23.66 -12.16 10.48
C ALA A 153 -24.40 -13.48 10.73
N LYS A 154 -24.61 -14.22 9.66
CA LYS A 154 -25.33 -15.50 9.69
C LYS A 154 -24.35 -16.65 9.55
N THR A 155 -24.67 -17.77 10.20
CA THR A 155 -24.00 -19.04 9.93
C THR A 155 -24.38 -19.49 8.52
N PRO A 156 -23.39 -19.80 7.66
CA PRO A 156 -23.68 -20.30 6.33
C PRO A 156 -24.39 -21.65 6.37
N PRO A 157 -25.17 -22.00 5.34
CA PRO A 157 -25.68 -23.35 5.21
C PRO A 157 -24.50 -24.36 5.22
N PRO A 158 -24.68 -25.56 5.78
CA PRO A 158 -23.61 -26.55 5.81
C PRO A 158 -23.19 -26.93 4.40
N VAL A 159 -21.93 -26.69 4.09
CA VAL A 159 -21.28 -27.03 2.82
C VAL A 159 -20.15 -28.00 3.13
N HIS A 160 -20.02 -29.07 2.35
CA HIS A 160 -18.93 -30.02 2.47
C HIS A 160 -18.48 -30.44 1.07
N PHE A 161 -17.18 -30.45 0.83
CA PHE A 161 -16.58 -30.88 -0.42
C PHE A 161 -15.73 -32.13 -0.15
N GLU A 162 -16.00 -33.21 -0.88
CA GLU A 162 -15.23 -34.46 -0.77
C GLU A 162 -13.82 -34.34 -1.36
N SER A 163 -13.64 -33.39 -2.29
CA SER A 163 -12.36 -33.17 -2.95
C SER A 163 -12.16 -31.70 -3.34
N SER A 164 -10.90 -31.32 -3.58
CA SER A 164 -10.53 -30.02 -4.12
C SER A 164 -11.17 -29.77 -5.51
N ASP A 165 -11.31 -30.83 -6.33
CA ASP A 165 -11.90 -30.72 -7.68
C ASP A 165 -13.38 -30.34 -7.61
N GLN A 166 -14.14 -30.90 -6.66
CA GLN A 166 -15.54 -30.52 -6.44
C GLN A 166 -15.65 -29.06 -6.00
N ARG A 167 -14.76 -28.60 -5.12
CA ARG A 167 -14.72 -27.21 -4.68
C ARG A 167 -14.42 -26.28 -5.84
N TRP A 168 -13.45 -26.61 -6.70
CA TRP A 168 -13.14 -25.81 -7.89
C TRP A 168 -14.26 -25.81 -8.93
N ALA A 169 -14.96 -26.91 -9.13
CA ALA A 169 -16.15 -26.95 -9.98
C ALA A 169 -17.24 -26.00 -9.45
N ARG A 170 -17.47 -26.02 -8.13
CA ARG A 170 -18.44 -25.12 -7.49
C ARG A 170 -18.04 -23.65 -7.60
N ILE A 171 -16.74 -23.34 -7.50
CA ILE A 171 -16.22 -21.98 -7.72
C ILE A 171 -16.54 -21.49 -9.13
N GLY A 172 -16.31 -22.33 -10.14
CA GLY A 172 -16.65 -22.00 -11.53
C GLY A 172 -18.14 -21.69 -11.71
N GLU A 173 -19.04 -22.51 -11.13
CA GLU A 173 -20.49 -22.26 -11.18
C GLU A 173 -20.88 -20.93 -10.54
N ILE A 174 -20.34 -20.63 -9.35
CA ILE A 174 -20.61 -19.38 -8.63
C ILE A 174 -20.12 -18.19 -9.46
N ALA A 175 -18.89 -18.25 -9.98
CA ALA A 175 -18.32 -17.18 -10.77
C ALA A 175 -19.12 -16.95 -12.08
N GLU A 176 -19.50 -18.00 -12.79
CA GLU A 176 -20.30 -17.90 -14.02
C GLU A 176 -21.67 -17.24 -13.77
N LYS A 177 -22.32 -17.57 -12.65
CA LYS A 177 -23.62 -16.99 -12.29
C LYS A 177 -23.54 -15.55 -11.82
N SER A 178 -22.51 -15.23 -11.04
CA SER A 178 -22.41 -13.94 -10.32
C SER A 178 -21.55 -12.90 -11.00
N GLN A 179 -20.67 -13.29 -11.96
CA GLN A 179 -19.71 -12.39 -12.59
C GLN A 179 -19.92 -12.31 -14.09
N LYS A 180 -19.90 -11.09 -14.64
CA LYS A 180 -19.88 -10.84 -16.08
C LYS A 180 -18.69 -9.95 -16.40
N VAL A 181 -17.84 -10.39 -17.32
CA VAL A 181 -16.73 -9.59 -17.82
C VAL A 181 -17.19 -8.92 -19.11
N LEU A 182 -17.46 -7.63 -19.02
CA LEU A 182 -17.77 -6.83 -20.20
C LEU A 182 -16.47 -6.49 -20.92
N HIS A 183 -16.37 -6.87 -22.19
CA HIS A 183 -15.24 -6.47 -23.05
C HIS A 183 -15.28 -4.96 -23.24
N ARG A 184 -14.61 -4.20 -22.36
CA ARG A 184 -14.34 -2.79 -22.60
C ARG A 184 -13.21 -2.67 -23.61
N HIS A 185 -13.39 -1.79 -24.58
CA HIS A 185 -12.25 -1.37 -25.40
C HIS A 185 -11.20 -0.76 -24.47
N PRO A 186 -9.94 -1.25 -24.50
CA PRO A 186 -8.89 -0.76 -23.63
C PRO A 186 -8.78 0.75 -23.76
N SER A 187 -8.84 1.45 -22.65
CA SER A 187 -8.64 2.89 -22.60
C SER A 187 -7.22 3.25 -23.07
N LEU A 188 -6.98 4.52 -23.38
CA LEU A 188 -5.61 4.97 -23.72
C LEU A 188 -4.63 4.68 -22.55
N PHE A 189 -5.12 4.74 -21.30
CA PHE A 189 -4.33 4.41 -20.12
C PHE A 189 -4.02 2.91 -20.03
N ASP A 190 -4.98 2.04 -20.33
CA ASP A 190 -4.76 0.59 -20.34
C ASP A 190 -3.74 0.20 -21.43
N ARG A 191 -3.79 0.87 -22.58
CA ARG A 191 -2.78 0.67 -23.66
C ARG A 191 -1.40 1.15 -23.25
N LEU A 192 -1.30 2.30 -22.56
CA LEU A 192 -0.03 2.80 -22.02
C LEU A 192 0.51 1.88 -20.94
N GLU A 193 -0.37 1.31 -20.11
CA GLU A 193 -0.02 0.31 -19.11
C GLU A 193 0.56 -0.95 -19.76
N ASP A 194 -0.14 -1.53 -20.74
CA ASP A 194 0.33 -2.70 -21.48
C ASP A 194 1.65 -2.47 -22.22
N ILE A 195 1.84 -1.28 -22.81
CA ILE A 195 3.07 -0.91 -23.49
C ILE A 195 4.22 -0.74 -22.49
N SER A 196 3.95 -0.20 -21.31
CA SER A 196 4.96 0.00 -20.27
C SER A 196 5.40 -1.29 -19.59
N LEU A 197 4.60 -2.36 -19.60
CA LEU A 197 4.95 -3.66 -19.01
C LEU A 197 5.78 -4.56 -19.94
N LYS A 198 5.78 -4.29 -21.25
CA LYS A 198 6.58 -5.08 -22.20
C LYS A 198 8.06 -4.66 -22.11
N PRO A 199 9.03 -5.60 -21.93
CA PRO A 199 10.45 -5.23 -21.76
C PRO A 199 11.02 -4.37 -22.90
N LEU A 200 10.59 -4.61 -24.13
CA LEU A 200 11.10 -3.90 -25.32
C LEU A 200 10.68 -2.42 -25.37
N THR A 201 9.50 -2.09 -24.89
CA THR A 201 8.92 -0.73 -24.88
C THR A 201 8.99 -0.10 -23.49
N GLY A 202 8.88 -0.90 -22.44
CA GLY A 202 8.92 -0.44 -21.05
C GLY A 202 10.28 0.11 -20.64
N ILE A 203 11.40 -0.51 -21.07
CA ILE A 203 12.75 0.00 -20.76
C ILE A 203 12.98 1.39 -21.35
N PRO A 204 12.75 1.68 -22.64
CA PRO A 204 12.85 3.03 -23.18
C PRO A 204 11.93 4.05 -22.47
N ILE A 205 10.70 3.66 -22.14
CA ILE A 205 9.76 4.53 -21.41
C ILE A 205 10.29 4.82 -20.00
N ALA A 206 10.82 3.79 -19.30
CA ALA A 206 11.40 3.96 -17.97
C ALA A 206 12.60 4.91 -17.99
N LEU A 207 13.49 4.75 -18.97
CA LEU A 207 14.66 5.64 -19.13
C LEU A 207 14.24 7.08 -19.46
N LEU A 208 13.22 7.27 -20.31
CA LEU A 208 12.69 8.58 -20.63
C LEU A 208 12.05 9.23 -19.39
N LEU A 209 11.25 8.50 -18.64
CA LEU A 209 10.64 8.98 -17.39
C LEU A 209 11.69 9.33 -16.35
N LEU A 210 12.71 8.49 -16.19
CA LEU A 210 13.84 8.76 -15.30
C LEU A 210 14.57 10.05 -15.72
N TYR A 211 14.85 10.22 -17.01
CA TYR A 211 15.50 11.42 -17.53
C TYR A 211 14.66 12.68 -17.27
N LEU A 212 13.35 12.63 -17.58
CA LEU A 212 12.45 13.74 -17.32
C LEU A 212 12.35 14.06 -15.83
N SER A 213 12.30 13.03 -14.99
CA SER A 213 12.29 13.16 -13.53
C SER A 213 13.51 13.87 -13.00
N PHE A 214 14.70 13.44 -13.41
CA PHE A 214 15.95 14.10 -13.00
C PHE A 214 16.04 15.53 -13.54
N SER A 215 15.67 15.76 -14.80
CA SER A 215 15.65 17.11 -15.38
C SER A 215 14.75 18.06 -14.60
N LEU A 216 13.55 17.59 -14.22
CA LEU A 216 12.62 18.36 -13.41
C LEU A 216 13.18 18.70 -12.03
N VAL A 217 13.77 17.70 -11.35
CA VAL A 217 14.38 17.89 -10.02
C VAL A 217 15.52 18.91 -10.08
N ILE A 218 16.37 18.84 -11.11
CA ILE A 218 17.48 19.79 -11.30
C ILE A 218 16.93 21.20 -11.55
N GLU A 219 16.01 21.37 -12.49
CA GLU A 219 15.45 22.68 -12.85
C GLU A 219 14.74 23.36 -11.68
N VAL A 220 13.90 22.60 -10.95
CA VAL A 220 13.20 23.10 -9.76
C VAL A 220 14.21 23.37 -8.63
N GLY A 221 15.17 22.47 -8.40
CA GLY A 221 16.20 22.62 -7.39
C GLY A 221 17.08 23.86 -7.62
N GLU A 222 17.59 24.07 -8.84
CA GLU A 222 18.35 25.27 -9.21
C GLU A 222 17.52 26.54 -9.06
N THR A 223 16.27 26.52 -9.46
CA THR A 223 15.36 27.66 -9.30
C THR A 223 15.15 28.02 -7.84
N LEU A 224 14.92 27.03 -6.97
CA LEU A 224 14.80 27.23 -5.53
C LEU A 224 16.11 27.72 -4.92
N GLN A 225 17.24 27.15 -5.33
CA GLN A 225 18.55 27.58 -4.86
C GLN A 225 18.79 29.05 -5.22
N LEU A 226 18.75 29.39 -6.49
CA LEU A 226 19.12 30.74 -6.97
C LEU A 226 18.16 31.85 -6.51
N LYS A 227 16.85 31.54 -6.44
CA LYS A 227 15.82 32.57 -6.12
C LYS A 227 15.44 32.65 -4.65
N VAL A 228 15.66 31.57 -3.88
CA VAL A 228 15.21 31.51 -2.48
C VAL A 228 16.39 31.33 -1.54
N THR A 229 17.15 30.23 -1.68
CA THR A 229 18.15 29.90 -0.66
C THR A 229 19.41 30.74 -0.77
N ASP A 230 19.93 31.02 -1.95
CA ASP A 230 21.13 31.85 -2.12
C ASP A 230 20.94 33.28 -1.58
N PRO A 231 19.87 34.03 -1.92
CA PRO A 231 19.63 35.36 -1.36
C PRO A 231 19.46 35.33 0.17
N LEU A 232 18.78 34.29 0.70
CA LEU A 232 18.57 34.12 2.13
C LEU A 232 19.90 33.88 2.86
N PHE A 233 20.74 32.99 2.32
CA PHE A 233 22.02 32.66 2.93
C PHE A 233 23.07 33.78 2.78
N ILE A 234 23.03 34.57 1.72
CA ILE A 234 23.86 35.76 1.58
C ILE A 234 23.48 36.79 2.67
N ALA A 235 22.19 37.06 2.86
CA ALA A 235 21.75 37.94 3.92
C ALA A 235 22.12 37.43 5.32
N TYR A 236 21.91 36.13 5.57
CA TYR A 236 22.29 35.44 6.81
C TYR A 236 23.81 35.53 7.06
N SER A 237 24.63 35.21 6.06
CA SER A 237 26.08 35.22 6.17
C SER A 237 26.62 36.62 6.50
N ASN A 238 26.09 37.66 5.89
CA ASN A 238 26.44 39.03 6.19
C ASN A 238 26.11 39.40 7.63
N PHE A 239 24.92 39.03 8.10
CA PHE A 239 24.47 39.25 9.47
C PHE A 239 25.34 38.52 10.49
N ILE A 240 25.60 37.22 10.27
CA ILE A 240 26.37 36.41 11.22
C ILE A 240 27.86 36.83 11.26
N THR A 241 28.42 37.21 10.09
CA THR A 241 29.79 37.71 10.00
C THR A 241 29.96 39.00 10.79
N ASP A 242 29.06 39.96 10.63
CA ASP A 242 29.07 41.22 11.41
C ASP A 242 28.94 40.96 12.94
N LEU A 243 28.02 40.05 13.31
CA LEU A 243 27.82 39.69 14.70
C LEU A 243 29.06 39.04 15.35
N VAL A 244 29.65 38.09 14.67
CA VAL A 244 30.88 37.36 15.12
C VAL A 244 32.07 38.32 15.20
N GLN A 245 32.26 39.18 14.20
CA GLN A 245 33.34 40.16 14.18
C GLN A 245 33.26 41.18 15.33
N ARG A 246 32.04 41.58 15.71
CA ARG A 246 31.83 42.55 16.82
C ARG A 246 32.02 41.93 18.19
N HIS A 247 31.66 40.65 18.39
CA HIS A 247 31.59 40.07 19.74
C HIS A 247 32.76 39.12 20.06
N ILE A 248 33.46 38.60 19.05
CA ILE A 248 34.53 37.62 19.23
C ILE A 248 35.89 38.27 18.87
N SER A 249 36.77 38.39 19.84
CA SER A 249 38.09 38.97 19.64
C SER A 249 39.16 37.97 19.18
N SER A 250 38.93 36.67 19.41
CA SER A 250 39.86 35.60 19.03
C SER A 250 39.79 35.30 17.52
N GLU A 251 40.90 35.46 16.83
CA GLU A 251 40.99 35.20 15.38
C GLU A 251 40.72 33.75 15.05
N LEU A 252 41.25 32.82 15.84
CA LEU A 252 41.03 31.37 15.63
C LEU A 252 39.56 31.00 15.77
N LEU A 253 38.82 31.58 16.76
CA LEU A 253 37.38 31.33 16.90
C LEU A 253 36.55 31.93 15.76
N ARG A 254 36.98 33.09 15.23
CA ARG A 254 36.33 33.70 14.06
C ARG A 254 36.47 32.78 12.82
N GLU A 255 37.71 32.30 12.56
CA GLU A 255 37.98 31.37 11.45
C GLU A 255 37.18 30.08 11.55
N ILE A 256 37.02 29.49 12.73
CA ILE A 256 36.19 28.29 12.92
C ILE A 256 34.72 28.60 12.68
N LEU A 257 34.21 29.72 13.15
CA LEU A 257 32.80 30.05 13.07
C LEU A 257 32.37 30.55 11.70
N ILE A 258 33.08 31.51 11.12
CA ILE A 258 32.68 32.19 9.88
C ILE A 258 33.62 31.92 8.69
N GLY A 259 34.80 31.32 8.97
CA GLY A 259 35.79 31.00 7.97
C GLY A 259 36.70 32.18 7.57
N SER A 260 37.57 31.91 6.61
CA SER A 260 38.61 32.86 6.16
C SER A 260 38.24 33.64 4.89
N SER A 261 37.19 33.26 4.19
CA SER A 261 36.76 33.88 2.92
C SER A 261 35.33 34.45 3.00
N PRO A 262 35.09 35.58 2.31
CA PRO A 262 33.71 36.14 2.23
C PRO A 262 32.77 35.31 1.33
N GLU A 263 33.31 34.43 0.50
CA GLU A 263 32.47 33.56 -0.36
C GLU A 263 31.92 32.38 0.45
N LEU A 264 30.58 32.17 0.43
CA LEU A 264 29.88 31.15 1.18
C LEU A 264 30.47 29.73 0.99
N LEU A 265 30.85 29.38 -0.21
CA LEU A 265 31.39 28.04 -0.52
C LEU A 265 32.87 27.87 -0.10
N LYS A 266 33.64 28.98 0.03
CA LYS A 266 35.06 28.96 0.30
C LYS A 266 35.41 29.45 1.71
N SER A 267 34.43 29.81 2.50
CA SER A 267 34.66 30.34 3.85
C SER A 267 35.12 29.25 4.82
N PHE A 268 34.64 28.04 4.68
CA PHE A 268 34.88 26.87 5.56
C PHE A 268 34.48 27.07 7.02
N GLY A 269 33.68 28.08 7.33
CA GLY A 269 33.16 28.30 8.65
C GLY A 269 31.94 27.42 8.98
N ILE A 270 31.79 27.04 10.25
CA ILE A 270 30.67 26.21 10.70
C ILE A 270 29.31 26.91 10.45
N LEU A 271 29.23 28.21 10.79
CA LEU A 271 27.99 29.00 10.68
C LEU A 271 27.75 29.53 9.25
N THR A 272 28.72 29.48 8.38
CA THR A 272 28.62 29.88 6.96
C THR A 272 28.51 28.67 6.04
N THR A 273 29.62 28.15 5.54
CA THR A 273 29.64 27.00 4.64
C THR A 273 28.97 25.75 5.24
N GLY A 274 29.17 25.51 6.56
CA GLY A 274 28.63 24.35 7.26
C GLY A 274 27.10 24.29 7.28
N LEU A 275 26.42 25.45 7.31
CA LEU A 275 24.97 25.53 7.19
C LEU A 275 24.51 25.71 5.74
N TYR A 276 25.29 26.43 4.93
CA TYR A 276 24.90 26.71 3.54
C TYR A 276 24.88 25.44 2.67
N ILE A 277 25.84 24.53 2.81
CA ILE A 277 25.86 23.31 1.99
C ILE A 277 24.59 22.47 2.20
N PRO A 278 24.25 22.04 3.44
CA PRO A 278 23.07 21.18 3.62
C PRO A 278 21.75 21.88 3.37
N LEU A 279 21.60 23.13 3.79
CA LEU A 279 20.32 23.84 3.72
C LEU A 279 20.18 24.73 2.48
N GLY A 280 21.29 25.32 2.00
CA GLY A 280 21.27 26.21 0.83
C GLY A 280 21.44 25.47 -0.50
N ILE A 281 22.22 24.39 -0.52
CA ILE A 281 22.47 23.62 -1.75
C ILE A 281 21.69 22.32 -1.76
N VAL A 282 21.84 21.46 -0.76
CA VAL A 282 21.29 20.10 -0.80
C VAL A 282 19.77 20.10 -0.65
N LEU A 283 19.22 20.85 0.30
CA LEU A 283 17.79 20.86 0.59
C LEU A 283 16.91 21.29 -0.61
N PRO A 284 17.25 22.31 -1.41
CA PRO A 284 16.49 22.67 -2.61
C PRO A 284 16.33 21.55 -3.63
N PHE A 285 17.25 20.61 -3.72
CA PHE A 285 17.16 19.45 -4.61
C PHE A 285 16.43 18.27 -3.94
N LEU A 286 16.60 18.09 -2.62
CA LEU A 286 15.92 17.02 -1.89
C LEU A 286 14.40 17.19 -1.88
N ILE A 287 13.90 18.40 -1.71
CA ILE A 287 12.45 18.66 -1.67
C ILE A 287 11.74 18.20 -2.96
N PRO A 288 12.10 18.69 -4.16
CA PRO A 288 11.45 18.24 -5.39
C PRO A 288 11.71 16.76 -5.68
N PHE A 289 12.86 16.21 -5.29
CA PHE A 289 13.15 14.78 -5.43
C PHE A 289 12.17 13.92 -4.65
N TYR A 290 11.96 14.18 -3.35
CA TYR A 290 11.03 13.40 -2.54
C TYR A 290 9.57 13.61 -2.93
N LEU A 291 9.18 14.81 -3.32
CA LEU A 291 7.84 15.07 -3.86
C LEU A 291 7.58 14.26 -5.13
N LEU A 292 8.54 14.24 -6.04
CA LEU A 292 8.43 13.48 -7.28
C LEU A 292 8.40 11.97 -7.01
N LEU A 293 9.25 11.49 -6.09
CA LEU A 293 9.26 10.09 -5.69
C LEU A 293 7.90 9.65 -5.13
N GLY A 294 7.30 10.46 -4.25
CA GLY A 294 5.96 10.20 -3.71
C GLY A 294 4.89 10.16 -4.81
N ILE A 295 4.93 11.08 -5.78
CA ILE A 295 4.00 11.07 -6.92
C ILE A 295 4.16 9.80 -7.77
N LEU A 296 5.40 9.35 -8.03
CA LEU A 296 5.68 8.13 -8.79
C LEU A 296 5.23 6.87 -8.04
N GLU A 297 5.32 6.88 -6.72
CA GLU A 297 4.82 5.82 -5.85
C GLU A 297 3.29 5.77 -5.87
N ASP A 298 2.61 6.90 -5.66
CA ASP A 298 1.14 7.01 -5.64
C ASP A 298 0.50 6.60 -6.98
N ILE A 299 1.15 6.93 -8.11
CA ILE A 299 0.71 6.49 -9.45
C ILE A 299 0.96 4.98 -9.65
N GLY A 300 1.71 4.32 -8.77
CA GLY A 300 2.07 2.90 -8.89
C GLY A 300 3.14 2.63 -9.94
N TYR A 301 3.94 3.62 -10.31
CA TYR A 301 5.00 3.45 -11.32
C TYR A 301 6.22 2.71 -10.75
N LEU A 302 6.56 2.90 -9.48
CA LEU A 302 7.70 2.22 -8.83
C LEU A 302 7.56 0.69 -8.80
N PRO A 303 6.40 0.10 -8.44
CA PRO A 303 6.18 -1.34 -8.57
C PRO A 303 6.34 -1.86 -10.00
N ARG A 304 5.91 -1.10 -11.02
CA ARG A 304 6.06 -1.47 -12.43
C ARG A 304 7.53 -1.48 -12.86
N LEU A 305 8.29 -0.49 -12.41
CA LEU A 305 9.73 -0.43 -12.66
C LEU A 305 10.45 -1.63 -12.06
N SER A 306 10.05 -2.07 -10.85
CA SER A 306 10.60 -3.26 -10.21
C SER A 306 10.38 -4.52 -11.03
N VAL A 307 9.18 -4.72 -11.60
CA VAL A 307 8.87 -5.87 -12.48
C VAL A 307 9.73 -5.86 -13.75
N ILE A 308 9.95 -4.69 -14.36
CA ILE A 308 10.78 -4.56 -15.57
C ILE A 308 12.25 -4.86 -15.23
N LEU A 309 12.75 -4.35 -14.10
CA LEU A 309 14.12 -4.58 -13.64
C LEU A 309 14.33 -6.06 -13.29
N ASP A 310 13.37 -6.71 -12.63
CA ASP A 310 13.41 -8.14 -12.31
C ASP A 310 13.49 -8.99 -13.57
N ALA A 311 12.65 -8.72 -14.57
CA ALA A 311 12.70 -9.37 -15.87
C ALA A 311 14.03 -9.17 -16.60
N PHE A 312 14.69 -8.02 -16.43
CA PHE A 312 15.99 -7.72 -16.99
C PHE A 312 17.12 -8.45 -16.24
N MET A 313 17.08 -8.44 -14.90
CA MET A 313 18.05 -9.12 -14.04
C MET A 313 18.05 -10.64 -14.27
N HIS A 314 16.89 -11.27 -14.37
CA HIS A 314 16.73 -12.69 -14.72
C HIS A 314 17.37 -13.03 -16.07
N ARG A 315 17.32 -12.12 -17.06
CA ARG A 315 17.96 -12.34 -18.37
C ARG A 315 19.49 -12.26 -18.33
N ILE A 316 20.06 -11.56 -17.35
CA ILE A 316 21.51 -11.41 -17.17
C ILE A 316 22.05 -12.54 -16.26
N GLY A 317 21.16 -13.37 -15.67
CA GLY A 317 21.56 -14.47 -14.79
C GLY A 317 21.78 -14.08 -13.34
N LEU A 318 21.17 -12.97 -12.90
CA LEU A 318 21.12 -12.50 -11.52
C LEU A 318 19.73 -12.74 -10.92
#